data_1a623d41e73161289faddbf283659450
#
_entry.id   1a623d41e73161289faddbf283659450
#
_cell.length_a   1.000
_cell.length_b   1.000
_cell.length_c   1.000
_cell.angle_alpha   90.00
_cell.angle_beta   90.00
_cell.angle_gamma   90.00
#
_symmetry.space_group_name_H-M   'P 1'
#
loop_
_entity.id
_entity.type
_entity.pdbx_description
1 polymer ?
#
loop_
_entity_poly.entity_id
_entity_poly.type
_entity_poly.pdbx_seq_one_letter_code
_entity_poly.pdbx_strand_id
1 'polypeptide(L)'
;MTLTPDLFVMPPMTFRLFLLCLASSIAAVSVGCISTPQGKQFGLPSTRDTVTSRYERPMDQVLNSAREVLSRTGTLTGDDVVNNAVSAKINNRSVWVTVSEVEPLVTEVKVRVRSSRGASDLVMAAEIDKQIALGLVVTP
;
A
#
# COMPACT_ATOMS: atom_id res chain seq x y z
N MET A 1 14.24 75.33 9.66
CA MET A 1 14.85 74.06 9.97
C MET A 1 13.98 73.00 9.34
N THR A 2 14.25 72.61 8.11
CA THR A 2 13.50 71.63 7.33
C THR A 2 14.42 70.43 7.09
N LEU A 3 14.17 69.34 7.82
CA LEU A 3 14.83 68.08 7.57
C LEU A 3 14.18 67.41 6.32
N THR A 4 14.94 67.30 5.27
CA THR A 4 14.61 66.44 4.12
C THR A 4 15.05 65.01 4.43
N PRO A 5 14.21 64.01 4.30
CA PRO A 5 14.64 62.61 4.37
C PRO A 5 15.33 62.25 3.05
N ASP A 6 16.62 61.96 3.12
CA ASP A 6 17.38 61.43 2.01
C ASP A 6 16.82 60.05 1.63
N LEU A 7 16.15 60.03 0.49
CA LEU A 7 15.70 58.79 -0.15
C LEU A 7 16.96 58.10 -0.63
N PHE A 8 17.33 57.02 0.06
CA PHE A 8 18.46 56.16 -0.30
C PHE A 8 18.15 55.49 -1.63
N VAL A 9 18.54 56.13 -2.71
CA VAL A 9 18.45 55.60 -4.07
C VAL A 9 19.51 54.50 -4.23
N MET A 10 19.12 53.27 -4.04
CA MET A 10 19.98 52.11 -4.35
C MET A 10 20.28 52.08 -5.85
N PRO A 11 21.55 51.94 -6.27
CA PRO A 11 21.89 51.85 -7.69
C PRO A 11 21.23 50.61 -8.34
N PRO A 12 20.76 50.73 -9.56
CA PRO A 12 19.98 49.66 -10.23
C PRO A 12 20.73 48.31 -10.39
N MET A 13 22.03 48.37 -10.22
CA MET A 13 22.89 47.17 -10.33
C MET A 13 22.81 46.27 -9.10
N THR A 14 22.65 46.81 -7.91
CA THR A 14 22.50 46.05 -6.64
C THR A 14 21.11 45.41 -6.54
N PHE A 15 20.08 46.06 -7.09
CA PHE A 15 18.72 45.54 -7.10
C PHE A 15 18.60 44.31 -8.00
N ARG A 16 19.29 44.29 -9.18
CA ARG A 16 19.35 43.15 -10.05
C ARG A 16 20.09 41.94 -9.45
N LEU A 17 21.14 42.17 -8.70
CA LEU A 17 21.89 41.15 -8.00
C LEU A 17 21.05 40.53 -6.89
N PHE A 18 20.29 41.35 -6.16
CA PHE A 18 19.40 40.88 -5.10
C PHE A 18 18.24 40.03 -5.64
N LEU A 19 17.68 40.38 -6.79
CA LEU A 19 16.63 39.60 -7.50
C LEU A 19 17.15 38.25 -8.01
N LEU A 20 18.38 38.22 -8.51
CA LEU A 20 19.02 36.98 -8.94
C LEU A 20 19.34 36.02 -7.78
N CYS A 21 19.76 36.54 -6.64
CA CYS A 21 19.96 35.73 -5.43
C CYS A 21 18.64 35.17 -4.85
N LEU A 22 17.55 35.95 -4.90
CA LEU A 22 16.23 35.53 -4.45
C LEU A 22 15.64 34.41 -5.35
N ALA A 23 15.84 34.53 -6.66
CA ALA A 23 15.42 33.51 -7.63
C ALA A 23 16.19 32.17 -7.49
N SER A 24 17.49 32.24 -7.14
CA SER A 24 18.33 31.07 -6.91
C SER A 24 17.95 30.29 -5.64
N SER A 25 17.46 30.97 -4.60
CA SER A 25 17.06 30.30 -3.35
C SER A 25 15.73 29.57 -3.45
N ILE A 26 14.85 29.90 -4.39
CA ILE A 26 13.56 29.23 -4.60
C ILE A 26 13.73 27.91 -5.36
N ALA A 27 14.78 27.78 -6.18
CA ALA A 27 15.06 26.55 -6.95
C ALA A 27 15.63 25.39 -6.11
N ALA A 28 16.10 25.64 -4.89
CA ALA A 28 16.74 24.63 -4.05
C ALA A 28 15.77 23.83 -3.16
N VAL A 29 14.45 24.14 -3.14
CA VAL A 29 13.47 23.53 -2.23
C VAL A 29 12.72 22.37 -2.87
N SER A 30 12.96 22.02 -4.13
CA SER A 30 12.17 21.03 -4.88
C SER A 30 12.81 19.62 -5.02
N VAL A 31 13.86 19.29 -4.26
CA VAL A 31 14.44 17.94 -4.29
C VAL A 31 14.35 17.32 -2.90
N GLY A 32 13.13 17.02 -2.48
CA GLY A 32 12.82 16.33 -1.24
C GLY A 32 12.17 14.97 -1.44
N CYS A 33 12.58 14.19 -2.45
CA CYS A 33 12.29 12.76 -2.48
C CYS A 33 13.37 12.03 -1.69
N ILE A 34 13.21 11.94 -0.38
CA ILE A 34 14.01 11.05 0.46
C ILE A 34 13.47 9.63 0.23
N SER A 35 14.01 8.94 -0.76
CA SER A 35 13.93 7.49 -0.83
C SER A 35 14.93 6.93 0.17
N THR A 36 14.45 6.56 1.35
CA THR A 36 15.26 5.80 2.30
C THR A 36 15.57 4.42 1.71
N PRO A 37 16.85 4.02 1.60
CA PRO A 37 17.24 2.75 0.96
C PRO A 37 16.81 1.49 1.71
N GLN A 38 16.14 1.60 2.82
CA GLN A 38 15.76 0.48 3.70
C GLN A 38 14.28 0.24 3.86
N GLY A 39 13.43 0.68 2.92
CA GLY A 39 12.08 0.13 2.70
C GLY A 39 11.20 -0.23 3.91
N LYS A 40 11.49 0.25 5.11
CA LYS A 40 10.64 0.11 6.28
C LYS A 40 9.66 1.27 6.34
N GLN A 41 8.61 1.18 5.54
CA GLN A 41 7.42 1.99 5.76
C GLN A 41 6.70 1.44 6.98
N PHE A 42 6.90 2.10 8.12
CA PHE A 42 6.05 1.90 9.30
C PHE A 42 4.66 2.47 8.99
N GLY A 43 3.65 1.62 8.94
CA GLY A 43 2.26 2.02 9.18
C GLY A 43 1.30 2.08 8.00
N LEU A 44 1.71 1.88 6.76
CA LEU A 44 0.76 1.73 5.64
C LEU A 44 0.88 0.34 5.03
N PRO A 45 -0.22 -0.41 4.82
CA PRO A 45 -0.16 -1.65 4.07
C PRO A 45 0.34 -1.34 2.66
N SER A 46 1.58 -1.72 2.39
CA SER A 46 2.18 -1.55 1.07
C SER A 46 1.40 -2.42 0.09
N THR A 47 0.81 -1.80 -0.93
CA THR A 47 0.15 -2.51 -2.04
C THR A 47 1.12 -3.43 -2.80
N ARG A 48 2.42 -3.26 -2.60
CA ARG A 48 3.49 -4.09 -3.18
C ARG A 48 3.61 -5.48 -2.52
N ASP A 49 3.06 -5.66 -1.32
CA ASP A 49 3.17 -6.90 -0.53
C ASP A 49 1.89 -7.74 -0.58
N THR A 50 0.91 -7.34 -1.39
CA THR A 50 -0.42 -7.92 -1.38
C THR A 50 -0.90 -8.14 -2.81
N VAL A 51 -1.44 -9.30 -3.09
CA VAL A 51 -2.18 -9.59 -4.31
C VAL A 51 -3.63 -9.20 -4.06
N THR A 52 -4.20 -8.41 -4.96
CA THR A 52 -5.60 -7.95 -4.87
C THR A 52 -6.34 -8.38 -6.12
N SER A 53 -7.44 -9.07 -5.94
CA SER A 53 -8.31 -9.56 -7.00
C SER A 53 -9.77 -9.23 -6.71
N ARG A 54 -10.61 -9.19 -7.74
CA ARG A 54 -12.05 -8.94 -7.63
C ARG A 54 -12.82 -10.09 -8.28
N TYR A 55 -13.87 -10.52 -7.60
CA TYR A 55 -14.72 -11.62 -8.05
C TYR A 55 -16.17 -11.15 -8.05
N GLU A 56 -16.90 -11.43 -9.12
CA GLU A 56 -18.34 -11.20 -9.22
C GLU A 56 -19.09 -12.34 -8.49
N ARG A 57 -18.93 -12.37 -7.17
CA ARG A 57 -19.50 -13.36 -6.26
C ARG A 57 -19.82 -12.72 -4.91
N PRO A 58 -20.84 -13.23 -4.20
CA PRO A 58 -21.14 -12.79 -2.84
C PRO A 58 -19.95 -13.03 -1.91
N MET A 59 -19.75 -12.13 -0.95
CA MET A 59 -18.65 -12.16 -0.01
C MET A 59 -18.57 -13.49 0.76
N ASP A 60 -19.71 -14.04 1.19
CA ASP A 60 -19.76 -15.29 1.94
C ASP A 60 -19.21 -16.48 1.15
N GLN A 61 -19.50 -16.55 -0.16
CA GLN A 61 -18.96 -17.60 -1.02
C GLN A 61 -17.44 -17.47 -1.15
N VAL A 62 -16.96 -16.25 -1.35
CA VAL A 62 -15.51 -15.99 -1.49
C VAL A 62 -14.78 -16.28 -0.19
N LEU A 63 -15.33 -15.88 0.95
CA LEU A 63 -14.76 -16.15 2.27
C LEU A 63 -14.72 -17.66 2.58
N ASN A 64 -15.77 -18.39 2.25
CA ASN A 64 -15.82 -19.83 2.43
C ASN A 64 -14.82 -20.55 1.53
N SER A 65 -14.70 -20.15 0.26
CA SER A 65 -13.67 -20.67 -0.64
C SER A 65 -12.26 -20.41 -0.11
N ALA A 66 -11.99 -19.19 0.38
CA ALA A 66 -10.69 -18.86 0.98
C ALA A 66 -10.38 -19.73 2.20
N ARG A 67 -11.37 -19.93 3.08
CA ARG A 67 -11.25 -20.77 4.28
C ARG A 67 -10.96 -22.23 3.89
N GLU A 68 -11.66 -22.76 2.90
CA GLU A 68 -11.45 -24.13 2.41
C GLU A 68 -10.06 -24.31 1.79
N VAL A 69 -9.63 -23.38 0.92
CA VAL A 69 -8.30 -23.42 0.31
C VAL A 69 -7.21 -23.39 1.37
N LEU A 70 -7.31 -22.47 2.35
CA LEU A 70 -6.33 -22.35 3.41
C LEU A 70 -6.29 -23.57 4.32
N SER A 71 -7.45 -24.18 4.65
CA SER A 71 -7.52 -25.39 5.47
C SER A 71 -6.93 -26.62 4.78
N ARG A 72 -7.08 -26.70 3.44
CA ARG A 72 -6.52 -27.79 2.63
C ARG A 72 -5.02 -27.64 2.40
N THR A 73 -4.53 -26.39 2.29
CA THR A 73 -3.13 -26.12 1.94
C THR A 73 -2.23 -25.98 3.15
N GLY A 74 -2.79 -25.69 4.32
CA GLY A 74 -2.02 -25.45 5.56
C GLY A 74 -2.83 -25.59 6.83
N THR A 75 -2.34 -24.99 7.89
CA THR A 75 -3.01 -24.96 9.19
C THR A 75 -3.63 -23.58 9.40
N LEU A 76 -4.93 -23.52 9.61
CA LEU A 76 -5.61 -22.26 9.98
C LEU A 76 -5.08 -21.79 11.36
N THR A 77 -4.73 -20.50 11.43
CA THR A 77 -4.22 -19.88 12.64
C THR A 77 -5.18 -18.84 13.22
N GLY A 78 -6.14 -18.36 12.41
CA GLY A 78 -7.18 -17.44 12.84
C GLY A 78 -8.29 -17.32 11.80
N ASP A 79 -9.50 -17.12 12.30
CA ASP A 79 -10.70 -16.83 11.51
C ASP A 79 -11.39 -15.63 12.17
N ASP A 80 -11.19 -14.46 11.60
CA ASP A 80 -11.73 -13.19 12.10
C ASP A 80 -13.01 -12.86 11.31
N VAL A 81 -14.14 -13.24 11.90
CA VAL A 81 -15.45 -13.02 11.32
C VAL A 81 -15.80 -11.53 11.25
N VAL A 82 -15.27 -10.70 12.16
CA VAL A 82 -15.59 -9.26 12.22
C VAL A 82 -14.94 -8.52 11.08
N ASN A 83 -13.70 -8.87 10.75
CA ASN A 83 -12.93 -8.23 9.68
C ASN A 83 -12.96 -9.03 8.38
N ASN A 84 -13.77 -10.11 8.30
CA ASN A 84 -13.82 -11.03 7.16
C ASN A 84 -12.43 -11.45 6.69
N ALA A 85 -11.59 -11.86 7.65
CA ALA A 85 -10.22 -12.22 7.41
C ALA A 85 -9.91 -13.62 7.92
N VAL A 86 -9.21 -14.39 7.11
CA VAL A 86 -8.74 -15.73 7.44
C VAL A 86 -7.23 -15.77 7.40
N SER A 87 -6.61 -16.38 8.40
CA SER A 87 -5.18 -16.55 8.46
C SER A 87 -4.78 -18.01 8.60
N ALA A 88 -3.67 -18.37 7.95
CA ALA A 88 -3.13 -19.72 7.99
C ALA A 88 -1.60 -19.70 7.98
N LYS A 89 -1.04 -20.82 8.38
CA LYS A 89 0.40 -21.09 8.28
C LYS A 89 0.62 -22.19 7.25
N ILE A 90 1.40 -21.88 6.20
CA ILE A 90 1.73 -22.80 5.10
C ILE A 90 3.24 -22.85 4.94
N ASN A 91 3.86 -24.01 5.13
CA ASN A 91 5.31 -24.20 4.95
C ASN A 91 6.17 -23.09 5.58
N ASN A 92 5.95 -22.79 6.85
CA ASN A 92 6.67 -21.75 7.60
C ASN A 92 6.45 -20.30 7.10
N ARG A 93 5.41 -20.08 6.28
CA ARG A 93 4.92 -18.76 5.86
C ARG A 93 3.59 -18.47 6.54
N SER A 94 3.39 -17.20 6.89
CA SER A 94 2.10 -16.73 7.38
C SER A 94 1.32 -16.13 6.22
N VAL A 95 0.08 -16.52 6.10
CA VAL A 95 -0.86 -16.12 5.06
C VAL A 95 -2.03 -15.41 5.69
N TRP A 96 -2.43 -14.28 5.12
CA TRP A 96 -3.63 -13.55 5.48
C TRP A 96 -4.45 -13.30 4.22
N VAL A 97 -5.70 -13.66 4.28
CA VAL A 97 -6.70 -13.38 3.25
C VAL A 97 -7.77 -12.51 3.87
N THR A 98 -7.97 -11.32 3.33
CA THR A 98 -9.02 -10.39 3.74
C THR A 98 -10.00 -10.23 2.59
N VAL A 99 -11.28 -10.30 2.90
CA VAL A 99 -12.37 -10.22 1.93
C VAL A 99 -13.24 -9.02 2.25
N SER A 100 -13.57 -8.21 1.25
CA SER A 100 -14.43 -7.03 1.40
C SER A 100 -15.36 -6.86 0.20
N GLU A 101 -16.62 -6.56 0.45
CA GLU A 101 -17.55 -6.18 -0.61
C GLU A 101 -17.27 -4.75 -1.06
N VAL A 102 -17.06 -4.55 -2.37
CA VAL A 102 -16.80 -3.22 -2.96
C VAL A 102 -18.00 -2.70 -3.73
N GLU A 103 -18.80 -3.61 -4.29
CA GLU A 103 -20.07 -3.32 -4.95
C GLU A 103 -21.03 -4.49 -4.68
N PRO A 104 -22.34 -4.33 -4.86
CA PRO A 104 -23.29 -5.44 -4.73
C PRO A 104 -22.87 -6.62 -5.59
N LEU A 105 -22.62 -7.78 -4.99
CA LEU A 105 -22.13 -9.01 -5.62
C LEU A 105 -20.71 -8.93 -6.19
N VAL A 106 -19.94 -7.86 -5.91
CA VAL A 106 -18.53 -7.77 -6.29
C VAL A 106 -17.67 -7.73 -5.03
N THR A 107 -16.85 -8.74 -4.88
CA THR A 107 -16.01 -8.93 -3.70
C THR A 107 -14.54 -8.76 -4.05
N GLU A 108 -13.86 -7.93 -3.28
CA GLU A 108 -12.41 -7.75 -3.36
C GLU A 108 -11.72 -8.67 -2.36
N VAL A 109 -10.73 -9.41 -2.83
CA VAL A 109 -9.88 -10.29 -2.03
C VAL A 109 -8.47 -9.74 -1.99
N LYS A 110 -7.90 -9.67 -0.81
CA LYS A 110 -6.52 -9.27 -0.57
C LYS A 110 -5.76 -10.43 0.05
N VAL A 111 -4.80 -10.97 -0.67
CA VAL A 111 -3.94 -12.05 -0.21
C VAL A 111 -2.55 -11.52 0.09
N ARG A 112 -2.10 -11.71 1.33
CA ARG A 112 -0.76 -11.35 1.76
C ARG A 112 -0.05 -12.56 2.36
N VAL A 113 1.16 -12.80 1.89
CA VAL A 113 2.01 -13.89 2.39
C VAL A 113 3.35 -13.33 2.85
N ARG A 114 3.78 -13.76 4.03
CA ARG A 114 5.10 -13.42 4.55
C ARG A 114 5.85 -14.66 5.01
N SER A 115 7.12 -14.72 4.66
CA SER A 115 8.05 -15.73 5.16
C SER A 115 8.35 -15.51 6.66
N SER A 116 8.93 -16.49 7.32
CA SER A 116 9.38 -16.38 8.71
C SER A 116 10.39 -15.25 8.97
N ARG A 117 11.09 -14.81 7.92
CA ARG A 117 12.03 -13.67 7.96
C ARG A 117 11.35 -12.32 7.69
N GLY A 118 10.02 -12.30 7.49
CA GLY A 118 9.24 -11.09 7.23
C GLY A 118 9.23 -10.61 5.77
N ALA A 119 9.91 -11.30 4.85
CA ALA A 119 9.87 -10.97 3.43
C ALA A 119 8.52 -11.35 2.83
N SER A 120 7.99 -10.53 1.92
CA SER A 120 6.76 -10.84 1.18
C SER A 120 7.01 -11.90 0.11
N ASP A 121 6.02 -12.77 -0.09
CA ASP A 121 6.04 -13.83 -1.09
C ASP A 121 4.81 -13.68 -2.00
N LEU A 122 4.98 -12.85 -3.04
CA LEU A 122 3.91 -12.56 -4.00
C LEU A 122 3.57 -13.76 -4.90
N VAL A 123 4.54 -14.63 -5.14
CA VAL A 123 4.32 -15.84 -5.97
C VAL A 123 3.35 -16.77 -5.26
N MET A 124 3.57 -17.01 -3.97
CA MET A 124 2.67 -17.82 -3.17
C MET A 124 1.32 -17.13 -2.96
N ALA A 125 1.30 -15.81 -2.80
CA ALA A 125 0.06 -15.06 -2.68
C ALA A 125 -0.80 -15.18 -3.94
N ALA A 126 -0.20 -15.08 -5.14
CA ALA A 126 -0.89 -15.27 -6.41
C ALA A 126 -1.37 -16.70 -6.61
N GLU A 127 -0.63 -17.70 -6.15
CA GLU A 127 -1.07 -19.11 -6.24
C GLU A 127 -2.28 -19.38 -5.34
N ILE A 128 -2.30 -18.81 -4.13
CA ILE A 128 -3.45 -18.93 -3.22
C ILE A 128 -4.68 -18.24 -3.81
N ASP A 129 -4.52 -17.04 -4.35
CA ASP A 129 -5.60 -16.28 -5.00
C ASP A 129 -6.19 -17.07 -6.18
N LYS A 130 -5.34 -17.65 -7.01
CA LYS A 130 -5.76 -18.54 -8.10
C LYS A 130 -6.55 -19.76 -7.60
N GLN A 131 -6.13 -20.35 -6.49
CA GLN A 131 -6.87 -21.50 -5.92
C GLN A 131 -8.22 -21.10 -5.34
N ILE A 132 -8.33 -19.91 -4.76
CA ILE A 132 -9.61 -19.34 -4.34
C ILE A 132 -10.54 -19.17 -5.56
N ALA A 133 -10.03 -18.61 -6.65
CA ALA A 133 -10.78 -18.46 -7.90
C ALA A 133 -11.29 -19.80 -8.45
N LEU A 134 -10.45 -20.83 -8.45
CA LEU A 134 -10.83 -22.18 -8.88
C LEU A 134 -11.90 -22.79 -7.96
N GLY A 135 -11.82 -22.56 -6.65
CA GLY A 135 -12.83 -22.99 -5.69
C GLY A 135 -14.20 -22.37 -5.95
N LEU A 136 -14.25 -21.11 -6.39
CA LEU A 136 -15.50 -20.41 -6.73
C LEU A 136 -16.18 -20.96 -8.00
N VAL A 137 -15.46 -21.60 -8.89
CA VAL A 137 -16.02 -22.22 -10.11
C VAL A 137 -16.72 -23.55 -9.80
N VAL A 138 -16.24 -24.26 -8.78
CA VAL A 138 -16.74 -25.60 -8.43
C VAL A 138 -17.96 -25.55 -7.52
N THR A 139 -18.18 -24.44 -6.84
CA THR A 139 -19.35 -24.26 -5.95
C THR A 139 -20.49 -23.61 -6.73
N PRO A 140 -21.58 -24.34 -7.04
CA PRO A 140 -22.76 -23.80 -7.74
C PRO A 140 -23.54 -22.79 -6.89
#